data_024d8f789bc4f2cbc442a2700c2035c5
#
_entry.id   024d8f789bc4f2cbc442a2700c2035c5
#
_cell.length_a   1.000
_cell.length_b   1.000
_cell.length_c   1.000
_cell.angle_alpha   90.00
_cell.angle_beta   90.00
_cell.angle_gamma   90.00
#
_symmetry.space_group_name_H-M   'P 1'
#
loop_
_entity.id
_entity.type
_entity.pdbx_description
1 polymer ?
#
loop_
_entity_poly.entity_id
_entity_poly.type
_entity_poly.pdbx_seq_one_letter_code
_entity_poly.pdbx_strand_id
1 'polypeptide(L)'
;MMTDDIYDTDPTDAPDPKTVCPFKICVDSREQTPFHFLSIDPFTIVPLHHVALSTGDYSISELEDRITVERKSISDLCGSITVGRDRFEREFERMAEMQRHPLGGFACVVVEGELSEVCRHVAEKTRLSTDSLLGTIDSWSIRYGVHWRFCPGRRFAEIQTLKILHQFWRQDQKRLKELKELTSQGKAADE
;
A
#
# COMPACT_ATOMS: atom_id res chain seq x y z
N MET A 1 -19.88 -31.39 8.93
CA MET A 1 -19.64 -31.08 10.33
C MET A 1 -18.20 -30.60 10.39
N MET A 2 -17.98 -29.32 10.05
CA MET A 2 -16.69 -28.64 10.12
C MET A 2 -16.86 -27.54 11.15
N THR A 3 -16.04 -27.65 12.19
CA THR A 3 -16.09 -26.91 13.43
C THR A 3 -15.56 -25.49 13.25
N ASP A 4 -16.35 -24.55 13.80
CA ASP A 4 -16.07 -23.12 13.97
C ASP A 4 -14.96 -22.86 15.02
N ASP A 5 -13.69 -23.03 14.64
CA ASP A 5 -12.55 -22.79 15.53
C ASP A 5 -11.56 -21.75 14.95
N ILE A 6 -12.07 -20.57 14.51
CA ILE A 6 -11.16 -19.55 13.93
C ILE A 6 -11.05 -18.27 14.77
N TYR A 7 -11.82 -18.04 15.82
CA TYR A 7 -11.74 -16.82 16.64
C TYR A 7 -11.97 -17.09 18.13
N ASP A 8 -11.16 -17.95 18.72
CA ASP A 8 -11.01 -17.93 20.19
C ASP A 8 -9.89 -16.92 20.52
N THR A 9 -10.24 -15.63 20.54
CA THR A 9 -9.38 -14.58 21.09
C THR A 9 -9.66 -14.56 22.59
N ASP A 10 -8.64 -14.94 23.38
CA ASP A 10 -8.65 -14.80 24.84
C ASP A 10 -9.07 -13.36 25.21
N PRO A 11 -10.10 -13.16 26.06
CA PRO A 11 -10.54 -11.83 26.49
C PRO A 11 -9.46 -11.03 27.23
N THR A 12 -8.32 -11.64 27.58
CA THR A 12 -7.15 -10.97 28.18
C THR A 12 -6.22 -10.34 27.17
N ASP A 13 -6.39 -10.59 25.86
CA ASP A 13 -5.64 -10.00 24.76
C ASP A 13 -6.27 -8.70 24.22
N ALA A 14 -6.99 -7.96 25.05
CA ALA A 14 -7.42 -6.63 24.66
C ALA A 14 -6.15 -5.78 24.37
N PRO A 15 -6.02 -5.20 23.15
CA PRO A 15 -4.83 -4.42 22.81
C PRO A 15 -4.65 -3.30 23.82
N ASP A 16 -3.41 -3.06 24.24
CA ASP A 16 -3.06 -1.94 25.12
C ASP A 16 -3.71 -0.66 24.56
N PRO A 17 -4.57 0.02 25.34
CA PRO A 17 -5.44 1.09 24.84
C PRO A 17 -4.70 2.31 24.27
N LYS A 18 -3.38 2.28 24.10
CA LYS A 18 -2.56 3.42 23.65
C LYS A 18 -1.38 3.08 22.75
N THR A 19 -1.45 2.02 21.96
CA THR A 19 -0.37 1.74 21.02
C THR A 19 -0.42 2.75 19.87
N VAL A 20 0.54 3.67 19.84
CA VAL A 20 0.68 4.68 18.78
C VAL A 20 1.52 4.11 17.64
N CYS A 21 1.09 4.30 16.40
CA CYS A 21 1.88 3.96 15.22
C CYS A 21 3.21 4.74 15.24
N PRO A 22 4.38 4.07 15.04
CA PRO A 22 5.70 4.70 15.20
C PRO A 22 6.08 5.64 14.07
N PHE A 23 5.24 5.81 13.07
CA PHE A 23 5.43 6.75 11.96
C PHE A 23 4.13 7.50 11.65
N LYS A 24 4.26 8.60 10.90
CA LYS A 24 3.10 9.35 10.38
C LYS A 24 2.78 8.85 8.97
N ILE A 25 1.51 8.63 8.67
CA ILE A 25 1.06 8.36 7.31
C ILE A 25 0.82 9.70 6.60
N CYS A 26 1.50 9.89 5.47
CA CYS A 26 1.19 10.94 4.52
C CYS A 26 -0.04 10.54 3.73
N VAL A 27 -1.03 11.42 3.67
CA VAL A 27 -2.26 11.28 2.87
C VAL A 27 -2.23 12.36 1.80
N ASP A 28 -2.40 11.99 0.53
CA ASP A 28 -2.43 12.98 -0.54
C ASP A 28 -3.57 13.97 -0.31
N SER A 29 -3.27 15.26 -0.39
CA SER A 29 -4.25 16.33 -0.16
C SER A 29 -5.35 16.39 -1.22
N ARG A 30 -5.19 15.68 -2.35
CA ARG A 30 -6.17 15.55 -3.44
C ARG A 30 -7.09 14.34 -3.28
N GLU A 31 -6.77 13.42 -2.33
CA GLU A 31 -7.62 12.25 -2.05
C GLU A 31 -8.94 12.72 -1.42
N GLN A 32 -10.06 12.44 -2.12
CA GLN A 32 -11.39 12.93 -1.73
C GLN A 32 -12.06 12.05 -0.67
N THR A 33 -11.69 10.80 -0.59
CA THR A 33 -12.26 9.82 0.34
C THR A 33 -11.16 9.06 1.06
N PRO A 34 -10.34 9.74 1.88
CA PRO A 34 -9.18 9.11 2.51
C PRO A 34 -9.57 8.04 3.52
N PHE A 35 -8.65 7.11 3.76
CA PHE A 35 -8.72 6.22 4.91
C PHE A 35 -8.45 6.99 6.20
N HIS A 36 -9.06 6.57 7.29
CA HIS A 36 -8.90 7.19 8.61
C HIS A 36 -7.99 6.41 9.54
N PHE A 37 -7.72 5.15 9.23
CA PHE A 37 -6.86 4.22 10.00
C PHE A 37 -7.28 4.09 11.48
N LEU A 38 -8.58 4.13 11.73
CA LEU A 38 -9.11 4.03 13.09
C LEU A 38 -9.10 2.58 13.58
N SER A 39 -8.54 2.36 14.78
CA SER A 39 -8.59 1.07 15.48
C SER A 39 -8.17 -0.10 14.60
N ILE A 40 -6.93 -0.08 14.10
CA ILE A 40 -6.32 -1.16 13.32
C ILE A 40 -5.18 -1.76 14.16
N ASP A 41 -5.39 -2.99 14.63
CA ASP A 41 -4.39 -3.71 15.41
C ASP A 41 -2.99 -3.74 14.73
N PRO A 42 -1.89 -3.52 15.48
CA PRO A 42 -1.81 -3.25 16.93
C PRO A 42 -1.96 -1.77 17.31
N PHE A 43 -2.32 -0.88 16.37
CA PHE A 43 -2.34 0.56 16.61
C PHE A 43 -3.75 1.06 16.91
N THR A 44 -3.89 1.79 18.02
CA THR A 44 -5.12 2.51 18.37
C THR A 44 -5.08 3.96 17.88
N ILE A 45 -3.87 4.50 17.70
CA ILE A 45 -3.63 5.86 17.19
C ILE A 45 -2.66 5.78 16.01
N VAL A 46 -3.08 6.28 14.85
CA VAL A 46 -2.25 6.42 13.65
C VAL A 46 -2.16 7.91 13.30
N PRO A 47 -0.99 8.55 13.46
CA PRO A 47 -0.82 9.95 13.09
C PRO A 47 -0.92 10.14 11.58
N LEU A 48 -1.74 11.10 11.13
CA LEU A 48 -1.91 11.45 9.73
C LEU A 48 -1.32 12.83 9.42
N HIS A 49 -0.80 12.98 8.20
CA HIS A 49 -0.26 14.22 7.65
C HIS A 49 -0.78 14.41 6.23
N HIS A 50 -1.65 15.39 6.01
CA HIS A 50 -2.15 15.70 4.68
C HIS A 50 -1.13 16.56 3.93
N VAL A 51 -0.64 16.07 2.79
CA VAL A 51 0.41 16.71 1.99
C VAL A 51 0.21 16.35 0.51
N ALA A 52 0.70 17.19 -0.40
CA ALA A 52 0.69 16.84 -1.83
C ALA A 52 1.79 15.81 -2.12
N LEU A 53 1.40 14.58 -2.44
CA LEU A 53 2.32 13.53 -2.85
C LEU A 53 2.64 13.63 -4.35
N SER A 54 3.84 13.22 -4.75
CA SER A 54 4.25 13.16 -6.15
C SER A 54 3.53 12.05 -6.92
N THR A 55 3.20 10.95 -6.24
CA THR A 55 2.43 9.81 -6.78
C THR A 55 1.78 9.03 -5.64
N GLY A 56 0.63 8.39 -5.94
CA GLY A 56 -0.15 7.61 -4.99
C GLY A 56 -0.90 8.46 -3.96
N ASP A 57 -1.67 7.79 -3.12
CA ASP A 57 -2.57 8.40 -2.14
C ASP A 57 -2.02 8.35 -0.71
N TYR A 58 -1.16 7.37 -0.41
CA TYR A 58 -0.58 7.15 0.92
C TYR A 58 0.90 6.87 0.87
N SER A 59 1.64 7.45 1.83
CA SER A 59 3.06 7.23 2.05
C SER A 59 3.41 7.31 3.54
N ILE A 60 4.70 7.26 3.87
CA ILE A 60 5.24 7.47 5.20
C ILE A 60 6.01 8.79 5.21
N SER A 61 5.79 9.62 6.24
CA SER A 61 6.52 10.88 6.42
C SER A 61 8.03 10.61 6.45
N GLU A 62 8.78 11.39 5.67
CA GLU A 62 10.23 11.27 5.46
C GLU A 62 10.66 10.09 4.54
N LEU A 63 9.69 9.36 3.98
CA LEU A 63 9.92 8.26 3.02
C LEU A 63 9.02 8.39 1.78
N GLU A 64 8.54 9.61 1.50
CA GLU A 64 7.58 9.88 0.41
C GLU A 64 8.15 9.58 -0.98
N ASP A 65 9.46 9.54 -1.11
CA ASP A 65 10.19 9.19 -2.32
C ASP A 65 10.51 7.69 -2.45
N ARG A 66 10.14 6.89 -1.44
CA ARG A 66 10.50 5.47 -1.34
C ARG A 66 9.33 4.51 -1.23
N ILE A 67 8.21 4.95 -0.68
CA ILE A 67 7.01 4.11 -0.61
C ILE A 67 5.77 4.88 -1.03
N THR A 68 4.93 4.22 -1.80
CA THR A 68 3.61 4.74 -2.11
C THR A 68 2.57 3.63 -2.21
N VAL A 69 1.36 3.94 -1.80
CA VAL A 69 0.17 3.12 -2.00
C VAL A 69 -0.87 3.96 -2.72
N GLU A 70 -1.27 3.51 -3.88
CA GLU A 70 -2.40 4.03 -4.64
C GLU A 70 -3.67 3.27 -4.26
N ARG A 71 -4.72 3.98 -3.90
CA ARG A 71 -6.03 3.42 -3.61
C ARG A 71 -6.94 3.46 -4.83
N LYS A 72 -7.66 2.39 -5.10
CA LYS A 72 -8.65 2.35 -6.17
C LYS A 72 -9.96 1.71 -5.71
N SER A 73 -11.08 2.39 -5.92
CA SER A 73 -12.37 1.71 -5.97
C SER A 73 -12.45 0.84 -7.24
N ILE A 74 -13.38 -0.11 -7.29
CA ILE A 74 -13.59 -0.92 -8.51
C ILE A 74 -13.92 -0.03 -9.71
N SER A 75 -14.81 0.96 -9.55
CA SER A 75 -15.19 1.87 -10.63
C SER A 75 -14.03 2.73 -11.10
N ASP A 76 -13.21 3.27 -10.17
CA ASP A 76 -12.07 4.10 -10.50
C ASP A 76 -10.97 3.31 -11.19
N LEU A 77 -10.77 2.04 -10.79
CA LEU A 77 -9.87 1.13 -11.49
C LEU A 77 -10.32 0.92 -12.94
N CYS A 78 -11.59 0.60 -13.16
CA CYS A 78 -12.13 0.40 -14.50
C CYS A 78 -11.99 1.66 -15.37
N GLY A 79 -12.27 2.83 -14.82
CA GLY A 79 -12.06 4.12 -15.47
C GLY A 79 -10.59 4.38 -15.79
N SER A 80 -9.71 4.07 -14.86
CA SER A 80 -8.26 4.29 -15.00
C SER A 80 -7.62 3.40 -16.06
N ILE A 81 -8.05 2.16 -16.23
CA ILE A 81 -7.50 1.23 -17.24
C ILE A 81 -8.19 1.36 -18.61
N THR A 82 -9.22 2.19 -18.73
CA THR A 82 -9.92 2.48 -20.00
C THR A 82 -9.66 3.91 -20.44
N VAL A 83 -10.56 4.83 -20.14
CA VAL A 83 -10.50 6.24 -20.57
C VAL A 83 -9.31 6.97 -19.94
N GLY A 84 -8.96 6.66 -18.72
CA GLY A 84 -7.83 7.25 -17.97
C GLY A 84 -6.48 6.55 -18.17
N ARG A 85 -6.38 5.63 -19.15
CA ARG A 85 -5.23 4.71 -19.28
C ARG A 85 -3.88 5.42 -19.31
N ASP A 86 -3.73 6.41 -20.18
CA ASP A 86 -2.45 7.12 -20.36
C ASP A 86 -2.03 7.88 -19.09
N ARG A 87 -3.02 8.42 -18.35
CA ARG A 87 -2.75 9.09 -17.06
C ARG A 87 -2.29 8.10 -16.01
N PHE A 88 -2.98 6.97 -15.90
CA PHE A 88 -2.68 5.95 -14.92
C PHE A 88 -1.36 5.22 -15.25
N GLU A 89 -1.04 5.03 -16.52
CA GLU A 89 0.25 4.47 -16.95
C GLU A 89 1.41 5.40 -16.56
N ARG A 90 1.30 6.72 -16.75
CA ARG A 90 2.30 7.69 -16.24
C ARG A 90 2.45 7.66 -14.72
N GLU A 91 1.42 7.32 -13.99
CA GLU A 91 1.50 7.10 -12.55
C GLU A 91 2.32 5.85 -12.21
N PHE A 92 2.12 4.76 -12.95
CA PHE A 92 2.93 3.55 -12.85
C PHE A 92 4.40 3.78 -13.19
N GLU A 93 4.70 4.65 -14.16
CA GLU A 93 6.09 5.06 -14.48
C GLU A 93 6.75 5.73 -13.27
N ARG A 94 6.08 6.67 -12.60
CA ARG A 94 6.59 7.31 -11.39
C ARG A 94 6.76 6.31 -10.23
N MET A 95 5.81 5.39 -10.06
CA MET A 95 5.91 4.32 -9.06
C MET A 95 7.10 3.40 -9.33
N ALA A 96 7.35 3.06 -10.59
CA ALA A 96 8.49 2.25 -10.99
C ALA A 96 9.83 2.96 -10.73
N GLU A 97 9.89 4.27 -10.92
CA GLU A 97 11.07 5.07 -10.61
C GLU A 97 11.34 5.09 -9.10
N MET A 98 10.32 5.28 -8.28
CA MET A 98 10.41 5.23 -6.82
C MET A 98 11.00 3.89 -6.34
N GLN A 99 10.62 2.77 -6.95
CA GLN A 99 11.15 1.44 -6.59
C GLN A 99 12.65 1.28 -6.86
N ARG A 100 13.23 2.10 -7.76
CA ARG A 100 14.67 2.09 -8.06
C ARG A 100 15.51 2.93 -7.08
N HIS A 101 14.87 3.50 -6.06
CA HIS A 101 15.59 4.29 -5.05
C HIS A 101 16.76 3.49 -4.45
N PRO A 102 17.98 4.08 -4.28
CA PRO A 102 19.19 3.35 -3.84
C PRO A 102 19.02 2.61 -2.51
N LEU A 103 18.24 3.16 -1.61
CA LEU A 103 17.89 2.53 -0.33
C LEU A 103 16.68 1.59 -0.43
N GLY A 104 16.24 1.27 -1.65
CA GLY A 104 15.07 0.42 -1.92
C GLY A 104 13.76 1.17 -1.76
N GLY A 105 12.86 0.94 -2.70
CA GLY A 105 11.52 1.49 -2.72
C GLY A 105 10.44 0.43 -2.89
N PHE A 106 9.18 0.83 -2.70
CA PHE A 106 8.02 -0.04 -2.88
C PHE A 106 6.81 0.76 -3.36
N ALA A 107 6.08 0.20 -4.32
CA ALA A 107 4.83 0.77 -4.79
C ALA A 107 3.76 -0.30 -4.93
N CYS A 108 2.54 0.03 -4.55
CA CYS A 108 1.42 -0.89 -4.56
C CYS A 108 0.12 -0.17 -4.90
N VAL A 109 -0.72 -0.81 -5.72
CA VAL A 109 -2.12 -0.43 -5.91
C VAL A 109 -2.98 -1.31 -5.00
N VAL A 110 -3.78 -0.69 -4.13
CA VAL A 110 -4.74 -1.37 -3.26
C VAL A 110 -6.14 -1.12 -3.80
N VAL A 111 -6.83 -2.18 -4.17
CA VAL A 111 -8.18 -2.15 -4.77
C VAL A 111 -9.21 -2.52 -3.71
N GLU A 112 -10.26 -1.70 -3.59
CA GLU A 112 -11.40 -1.92 -2.68
C GLU A 112 -12.41 -2.93 -3.25
N GLY A 113 -11.92 -4.10 -3.65
CA GLY A 113 -12.70 -5.20 -4.20
C GLY A 113 -11.82 -6.41 -4.46
N GLU A 114 -12.38 -7.58 -4.31
CA GLU A 114 -11.70 -8.82 -4.72
C GLU A 114 -11.57 -8.88 -6.25
N LEU A 115 -10.54 -9.56 -6.75
CA LEU A 115 -10.33 -9.69 -8.20
C LEU A 115 -11.56 -10.28 -8.92
N SER A 116 -12.25 -11.22 -8.29
CA SER A 116 -13.50 -11.81 -8.78
C SER A 116 -14.62 -10.77 -8.93
N GLU A 117 -14.72 -9.81 -7.99
CA GLU A 117 -15.68 -8.71 -8.03
C GLU A 117 -15.34 -7.71 -9.13
N VAL A 118 -14.05 -7.38 -9.29
CA VAL A 118 -13.56 -6.53 -10.38
C VAL A 118 -13.87 -7.17 -11.74
N CYS A 119 -13.57 -8.45 -11.92
CA CYS A 119 -13.89 -9.19 -13.16
C CYS A 119 -15.39 -9.19 -13.47
N ARG A 120 -16.23 -9.40 -12.47
CA ARG A 120 -17.70 -9.35 -12.61
C ARG A 120 -18.16 -7.95 -12.99
N HIS A 121 -17.66 -6.91 -12.29
CA HIS A 121 -17.99 -5.51 -12.61
C HIS A 121 -17.60 -5.14 -14.05
N VAL A 122 -16.42 -5.55 -14.48
CA VAL A 122 -15.95 -5.32 -15.86
C VAL A 122 -16.90 -5.96 -16.87
N ALA A 123 -17.25 -7.25 -16.68
CA ALA A 123 -18.14 -7.99 -17.58
C ALA A 123 -19.56 -7.40 -17.64
N GLU A 124 -20.07 -6.88 -16.54
CA GLU A 124 -21.46 -6.39 -16.45
C GLU A 124 -21.62 -4.89 -16.76
N LYS A 125 -20.63 -4.07 -16.47
CA LYS A 125 -20.76 -2.61 -16.42
C LYS A 125 -19.86 -1.85 -17.40
N THR A 126 -18.95 -2.55 -18.10
CA THR A 126 -18.00 -1.88 -19.00
C THR A 126 -17.96 -2.55 -20.38
N ARG A 127 -17.23 -1.92 -21.32
CA ARG A 127 -16.90 -2.53 -22.61
C ARG A 127 -15.56 -3.24 -22.61
N LEU A 128 -14.85 -3.22 -21.47
CA LEU A 128 -13.58 -3.90 -21.31
C LEU A 128 -13.85 -5.41 -21.13
N SER A 129 -13.05 -6.26 -21.76
CA SER A 129 -13.11 -7.70 -21.46
C SER A 129 -12.31 -8.03 -20.19
N THR A 130 -12.69 -9.10 -19.52
CA THR A 130 -11.95 -9.62 -18.37
C THR A 130 -10.50 -9.96 -18.74
N ASP A 131 -10.27 -10.54 -19.93
CA ASP A 131 -8.92 -10.84 -20.43
C ASP A 131 -8.08 -9.57 -20.62
N SER A 132 -8.67 -8.48 -21.11
CA SER A 132 -7.98 -7.20 -21.24
C SER A 132 -7.66 -6.57 -19.87
N LEU A 133 -8.54 -6.73 -18.89
CA LEU A 133 -8.27 -6.32 -17.51
C LEU A 133 -7.06 -7.09 -16.95
N LEU A 134 -7.13 -8.42 -16.96
CA LEU A 134 -6.08 -9.29 -16.42
C LEU A 134 -4.76 -9.08 -17.15
N GLY A 135 -4.80 -9.02 -18.48
CA GLY A 135 -3.61 -8.71 -19.28
C GLY A 135 -2.98 -7.35 -18.98
N THR A 136 -3.80 -6.35 -18.62
CA THR A 136 -3.27 -5.04 -18.17
C THR A 136 -2.60 -5.16 -16.81
N ILE A 137 -3.23 -5.82 -15.84
CA ILE A 137 -2.67 -6.04 -14.50
C ILE A 137 -1.33 -6.78 -14.60
N ASP A 138 -1.28 -7.88 -15.34
CA ASP A 138 -0.07 -8.69 -15.51
C ASP A 138 1.03 -7.91 -16.24
N SER A 139 0.69 -7.29 -17.37
CA SER A 139 1.64 -6.51 -18.16
C SER A 139 2.25 -5.36 -17.36
N TRP A 140 1.44 -4.64 -16.58
CA TRP A 140 1.92 -3.53 -15.78
C TRP A 140 2.69 -4.00 -14.54
N SER A 141 2.31 -5.13 -13.95
CA SER A 141 3.09 -5.76 -12.88
C SER A 141 4.50 -6.13 -13.35
N ILE A 142 4.61 -6.73 -14.54
CA ILE A 142 5.89 -7.13 -15.12
C ILE A 142 6.72 -5.91 -15.55
N ARG A 143 6.09 -4.95 -16.25
CA ARG A 143 6.78 -3.80 -16.83
C ARG A 143 7.26 -2.79 -15.79
N TYR A 144 6.44 -2.52 -14.79
CA TYR A 144 6.67 -1.47 -13.80
C TYR A 144 7.05 -2.01 -12.42
N GLY A 145 6.89 -3.31 -12.16
CA GLY A 145 7.14 -3.91 -10.86
C GLY A 145 6.15 -3.50 -9.78
N VAL A 146 5.08 -2.78 -10.11
CA VAL A 146 4.08 -2.31 -9.15
C VAL A 146 3.19 -3.47 -8.71
N HIS A 147 3.04 -3.61 -7.41
CA HIS A 147 2.25 -4.68 -6.81
C HIS A 147 0.76 -4.32 -6.78
N TRP A 148 -0.09 -5.36 -6.86
CA TRP A 148 -1.53 -5.23 -6.72
C TRP A 148 -2.02 -5.96 -5.49
N ARG A 149 -2.96 -5.36 -4.77
CA ARG A 149 -3.67 -5.97 -3.65
C ARG A 149 -5.16 -5.78 -3.84
N PHE A 150 -5.88 -6.86 -4.10
CA PHE A 150 -7.33 -6.90 -4.18
C PHE A 150 -7.87 -7.28 -2.81
N CYS A 151 -8.74 -6.45 -2.24
CA CYS A 151 -9.20 -6.56 -0.87
C CYS A 151 -10.73 -6.73 -0.81
N PRO A 152 -11.27 -7.55 0.10
CA PRO A 152 -12.71 -7.68 0.27
C PRO A 152 -13.32 -6.41 0.89
N GLY A 153 -13.37 -5.35 0.07
CA GLY A 153 -13.95 -4.06 0.42
C GLY A 153 -13.00 -3.07 1.09
N ARG A 154 -13.56 -1.86 1.34
CA ARG A 154 -12.83 -0.68 1.77
C ARG A 154 -12.08 -0.84 3.10
N ARG A 155 -12.71 -1.47 4.10
CA ARG A 155 -12.07 -1.64 5.42
C ARG A 155 -10.84 -2.54 5.35
N PHE A 156 -10.90 -3.61 4.56
CA PHE A 156 -9.72 -4.46 4.33
C PHE A 156 -8.63 -3.74 3.55
N ALA A 157 -9.00 -2.92 2.57
CA ALA A 157 -8.05 -2.09 1.83
C ALA A 157 -7.32 -1.09 2.75
N GLU A 158 -8.03 -0.47 3.67
CA GLU A 158 -7.47 0.41 4.70
C GLU A 158 -6.49 -0.34 5.62
N ILE A 159 -6.90 -1.50 6.15
CA ILE A 159 -6.04 -2.37 6.97
C ILE A 159 -4.81 -2.82 6.20
N GLN A 160 -4.98 -3.23 4.94
CA GLN A 160 -3.89 -3.68 4.09
C GLN A 160 -2.91 -2.55 3.80
N THR A 161 -3.41 -1.33 3.56
CA THR A 161 -2.56 -0.14 3.37
C THR A 161 -1.69 0.12 4.60
N LEU A 162 -2.26 0.14 5.81
CA LEU A 162 -1.48 0.31 7.03
C LEU A 162 -0.44 -0.81 7.21
N LYS A 163 -0.82 -2.07 6.96
CA LYS A 163 0.10 -3.21 7.06
C LYS A 163 1.28 -3.10 6.08
N ILE A 164 1.04 -2.66 4.84
CA ILE A 164 2.09 -2.43 3.84
C ILE A 164 3.05 -1.34 4.34
N LEU A 165 2.53 -0.19 4.75
CA LEU A 165 3.33 0.92 5.25
C LEU A 165 4.15 0.52 6.47
N HIS A 166 3.53 -0.16 7.44
CA HIS A 166 4.22 -0.64 8.65
C HIS A 166 5.31 -1.66 8.34
N GLN A 167 5.05 -2.60 7.43
CA GLN A 167 6.05 -3.59 7.05
C GLN A 167 7.24 -2.94 6.33
N PHE A 168 6.99 -1.96 5.45
CA PHE A 168 8.06 -1.21 4.80
C PHE A 168 8.89 -0.43 5.82
N TRP A 169 8.26 0.29 6.74
CA TRP A 169 8.94 1.02 7.81
C TRP A 169 9.83 0.10 8.66
N ARG A 170 9.33 -1.07 9.06
CA ARG A 170 10.12 -2.06 9.81
C ARG A 170 11.36 -2.51 9.05
N GLN A 171 11.24 -2.79 7.75
CA GLN A 171 12.37 -3.19 6.92
C GLN A 171 13.38 -2.05 6.75
N ASP A 172 12.90 -0.83 6.62
CA ASP A 172 13.76 0.36 6.53
C ASP A 172 14.55 0.58 7.82
N GLN A 173 13.90 0.51 8.98
CA GLN A 173 14.58 0.63 10.28
C GLN A 173 15.66 -0.47 10.47
N LYS A 174 15.38 -1.70 10.04
CA LYS A 174 16.37 -2.79 10.07
C LYS A 174 17.58 -2.47 9.18
N ARG A 175 17.34 -2.02 7.96
CA ARG A 175 18.40 -1.63 7.01
C ARG A 175 19.26 -0.47 7.55
N LEU A 176 18.64 0.55 8.13
CA LEU A 176 19.35 1.67 8.72
C LEU A 176 20.24 1.23 9.88
N LYS A 177 19.80 0.28 10.69
CA LYS A 177 20.60 -0.29 11.77
C LYS A 177 21.83 -1.03 11.22
N GLU A 178 21.65 -1.88 10.23
CA GLU A 178 22.74 -2.62 9.58
C GLU A 178 23.79 -1.68 8.95
N LEU A 179 23.35 -0.61 8.29
CA LEU A 179 24.25 0.40 7.72
C LEU A 179 25.08 1.13 8.79
N LYS A 180 24.47 1.47 9.91
CA LYS A 180 25.17 2.11 11.05
C LYS A 180 26.23 1.19 11.64
N GLU A 181 25.92 -0.10 11.80
CA GLU A 181 26.86 -1.10 12.34
C GLU A 181 28.07 -1.27 11.39
N LEU A 182 27.86 -1.37 10.09
CA LEU A 182 28.93 -1.45 9.08
C LEU A 182 29.84 -0.21 9.08
N THR A 183 29.24 0.98 9.17
CA THR A 183 30.00 2.24 9.20
C THR A 183 30.85 2.36 10.49
N SER A 184 30.35 1.84 11.60
CA SER A 184 31.09 1.86 12.87
C SER A 184 32.26 0.87 12.86
N GLN A 185 32.11 -0.28 12.24
CA GLN A 185 33.18 -1.29 12.09
C GLN A 185 34.30 -0.82 11.11
N GLY A 186 33.90 -0.14 10.04
CA GLY A 186 34.88 0.43 9.09
C GLY A 186 35.82 1.48 9.73
N LYS A 187 35.25 2.32 10.59
CA LYS A 187 36.07 3.33 11.32
C LYS A 187 37.04 2.74 12.33
N ALA A 188 36.66 1.60 12.97
CA ALA A 188 37.51 0.92 13.94
C ALA A 188 38.64 0.08 13.29
N ALA A 189 38.60 -0.14 11.98
CA ALA A 189 39.61 -0.88 11.23
C ALA A 189 40.69 0.05 10.62
N ASP A 190 40.45 1.37 10.58
CA ASP A 190 41.35 2.40 10.03
C ASP A 190 42.16 3.13 11.15
N GLU A 191 41.94 2.78 12.42
CA GLU A 191 42.71 3.23 13.60
C GLU A 191 43.70 2.13 14.07
#